data_0c2ebcf0045dc334c6208f066a2b2351
#
_entry.id   0c2ebcf0045dc334c6208f066a2b2351
#
_cell.length_a   1.000
_cell.length_b   1.000
_cell.length_c   1.000
_cell.angle_alpha   90.00
_cell.angle_beta   90.00
_cell.angle_gamma   90.00
#
_symmetry.space_group_name_H-M   'P 1'
#
loop_
_entity.id
_entity.type
_entity.pdbx_description
1 polymer ?
#
loop_
_entity_poly.entity_id
_entity_poly.type
_entity_poly.pdbx_seq_one_letter_code
_entity_poly.pdbx_strand_id
1 'polypeptide(L)'
;MKKFLFFIYFVVICLVSNAQLSWKNLDSLYQPLPASMHIYKSTDLIDGKPEVVYYVIADMKDKSLNFTTDTTYKRRFTPSQFFEKDNHPLLVVNSCFFSFATNQNLNIVEKNGKLVGYNVHSIAGKKKDTLTYYHSFDGAFGVTKNRTADIAWIYTDSSKKYPYASEFAIPFMHDSVANHSFNDIEINTSLVLGHRGKSVPSFKKWRMKTAIGGGPVLVQNSKVQISNNEERKFYGMAINDRHPRTAIGYTNGHEIIILVAEGRSETASGITLIQEAQILKDLGCKEALNLDGGGSSCMLVNGRQTNSPSDKKGQRSVPSVFLIEKK
;
A
#
# COMPACT_ATOMS: atom_id res chain seq x y z
N MET A 1 -71.72 6.38 1.92
CA MET A 1 -70.59 7.23 1.57
C MET A 1 -69.34 6.70 2.28
N LYS A 2 -68.48 5.94 1.61
CA LYS A 2 -67.22 5.43 2.16
C LYS A 2 -66.11 6.43 1.90
N LYS A 3 -65.53 7.02 2.94
CA LYS A 3 -64.37 7.91 2.83
C LYS A 3 -63.09 7.04 2.70
N PHE A 4 -62.42 7.14 1.52
CA PHE A 4 -61.09 6.59 1.31
C PHE A 4 -60.06 7.54 1.87
N LEU A 5 -59.31 7.10 2.89
CA LEU A 5 -58.16 7.83 3.39
C LEU A 5 -56.93 7.38 2.62
N PHE A 6 -56.34 8.30 1.81
CA PHE A 6 -55.08 8.07 1.11
C PHE A 6 -53.95 8.38 2.09
N PHE A 7 -53.16 7.38 2.51
CA PHE A 7 -51.96 7.53 3.26
C PHE A 7 -50.79 7.69 2.27
N ILE A 8 -50.24 8.90 2.15
CA ILE A 8 -49.01 9.19 1.39
C ILE A 8 -47.83 8.81 2.26
N TYR A 9 -47.14 7.70 1.92
CA TYR A 9 -45.86 7.34 2.50
C TYR A 9 -44.76 8.20 1.89
N PHE A 10 -44.22 9.12 2.67
CA PHE A 10 -43.04 9.92 2.29
C PHE A 10 -41.80 9.07 2.58
N VAL A 11 -41.22 8.42 1.56
CA VAL A 11 -39.93 7.73 1.67
C VAL A 11 -38.84 8.79 1.61
N VAL A 12 -38.28 9.16 2.76
CA VAL A 12 -37.08 9.99 2.83
C VAL A 12 -35.92 9.11 2.44
N ILE A 13 -35.47 9.19 1.20
CA ILE A 13 -34.20 8.62 0.74
C ILE A 13 -33.09 9.52 1.28
N CYS A 14 -32.48 9.13 2.40
CA CYS A 14 -31.20 9.72 2.83
C CYS A 14 -30.14 9.34 1.79
N LEU A 15 -29.89 10.23 0.83
CA LEU A 15 -28.69 10.16 0.01
C LEU A 15 -27.49 10.40 0.94
N VAL A 16 -26.82 9.34 1.33
CA VAL A 16 -25.50 9.44 1.98
C VAL A 16 -24.54 9.93 0.89
N SER A 17 -24.42 11.24 0.76
CA SER A 17 -23.39 11.87 -0.05
C SER A 17 -22.06 11.64 0.69
N ASN A 18 -21.25 10.70 0.22
CA ASN A 18 -19.84 10.69 0.57
C ASN A 18 -19.22 11.91 -0.05
N ALA A 19 -19.04 12.99 0.73
CA ALA A 19 -18.38 14.19 0.25
C ALA A 19 -16.95 13.81 -0.16
N GLN A 20 -16.62 14.02 -1.42
CA GLN A 20 -15.26 13.89 -1.91
C GLN A 20 -14.39 14.92 -1.19
N LEU A 21 -13.17 14.52 -0.75
CA LEU A 21 -12.25 15.42 -0.08
C LEU A 21 -11.86 16.59 -0.99
N SER A 22 -11.76 17.78 -0.39
CA SER A 22 -11.23 18.95 -1.05
C SER A 22 -9.71 18.98 -0.97
N TRP A 23 -9.05 19.25 -2.10
CA TRP A 23 -7.62 19.19 -2.21
C TRP A 23 -7.00 20.57 -2.51
N LYS A 24 -6.13 21.02 -1.62
CA LYS A 24 -5.33 22.23 -1.82
C LYS A 24 -3.99 21.85 -2.44
N ASN A 25 -3.65 22.44 -3.61
CA ASN A 25 -2.33 22.31 -4.19
C ASN A 25 -1.29 23.04 -3.33
N LEU A 26 -0.16 22.38 -3.08
CA LEU A 26 0.93 22.89 -2.26
C LEU A 26 2.26 23.01 -3.03
N ASP A 27 2.27 22.90 -4.34
CA ASP A 27 3.49 22.90 -5.16
C ASP A 27 4.42 24.08 -4.85
N SER A 28 3.85 25.25 -4.62
CA SER A 28 4.63 26.47 -4.31
C SER A 28 5.48 26.36 -3.04
N LEU A 29 5.07 25.49 -2.10
CA LEU A 29 5.79 25.27 -0.84
C LEU A 29 6.97 24.29 -1.00
N TYR A 30 6.98 23.49 -2.08
CA TYR A 30 7.93 22.39 -2.27
C TYR A 30 8.81 22.54 -3.52
N GLN A 31 8.92 23.74 -4.06
CA GLN A 31 9.77 24.02 -5.22
C GLN A 31 11.26 23.75 -4.95
N PRO A 32 12.03 23.36 -6.01
CA PRO A 32 11.60 23.16 -7.40
C PRO A 32 10.95 21.79 -7.64
N LEU A 33 9.79 21.77 -8.28
CA LEU A 33 9.11 20.55 -8.72
C LEU A 33 9.02 20.50 -10.25
N PRO A 34 9.18 19.31 -10.88
CA PRO A 34 8.83 19.11 -12.28
C PRO A 34 7.33 19.36 -12.51
N ALA A 35 6.96 19.87 -13.69
CA ALA A 35 5.56 20.12 -14.04
C ALA A 35 4.69 18.85 -14.09
N SER A 36 5.30 17.68 -14.06
CA SER A 36 4.68 16.36 -14.04
C SER A 36 4.49 15.79 -12.64
N MET A 37 4.85 16.55 -11.61
CA MET A 37 4.73 16.11 -10.19
C MET A 37 4.08 17.21 -9.37
N HIS A 38 3.01 16.84 -8.67
CA HIS A 38 2.23 17.75 -7.83
C HIS A 38 1.99 17.19 -6.45
N ILE A 39 1.89 18.07 -5.45
CA ILE A 39 1.54 17.72 -4.07
C ILE A 39 0.26 18.43 -3.62
N TYR A 40 -0.60 17.69 -2.95
CA TYR A 40 -1.87 18.16 -2.45
C TYR A 40 -2.07 17.81 -0.98
N LYS A 41 -2.90 18.61 -0.30
CA LYS A 41 -3.32 18.40 1.08
C LYS A 41 -4.83 18.57 1.22
N SER A 42 -5.45 17.71 2.03
CA SER A 42 -6.79 17.91 2.58
C SER A 42 -6.75 18.00 4.10
N THR A 43 -7.66 18.80 4.66
CA THR A 43 -7.90 18.90 6.11
C THR A 43 -9.38 18.74 6.42
N ASP A 44 -10.12 18.09 5.53
CA ASP A 44 -11.54 17.85 5.69
C ASP A 44 -11.81 16.83 6.80
N LEU A 45 -13.02 16.89 7.35
CA LEU A 45 -13.49 15.89 8.28
C LEU A 45 -13.84 14.60 7.52
N ILE A 46 -13.41 13.46 8.06
CA ILE A 46 -13.84 12.14 7.58
C ILE A 46 -14.63 11.46 8.69
N ASP A 47 -15.92 11.19 8.43
CA ASP A 47 -16.88 10.68 9.42
C ASP A 47 -16.92 11.55 10.70
N GLY A 48 -16.93 12.87 10.51
CA GLY A 48 -17.00 13.85 11.59
C GLY A 48 -15.72 13.99 12.43
N LYS A 49 -14.61 13.38 12.04
CA LYS A 49 -13.33 13.47 12.74
C LYS A 49 -12.31 14.27 11.93
N PRO A 50 -11.47 15.10 12.60
CA PRO A 50 -10.43 15.86 11.91
C PRO A 50 -9.39 14.94 11.31
N GLU A 51 -9.03 15.21 10.04
CA GLU A 51 -8.01 14.48 9.32
C GLU A 51 -7.06 15.39 8.58
N VAL A 52 -5.83 14.94 8.40
CA VAL A 52 -4.82 15.59 7.58
C VAL A 52 -4.25 14.54 6.63
N VAL A 53 -4.53 14.72 5.35
CA VAL A 53 -4.12 13.78 4.31
C VAL A 53 -3.34 14.52 3.23
N TYR A 54 -2.22 13.94 2.83
CA TYR A 54 -1.41 14.43 1.71
C TYR A 54 -1.38 13.39 0.61
N TYR A 55 -1.33 13.83 -0.63
CA TYR A 55 -0.89 12.95 -1.71
C TYR A 55 0.04 13.66 -2.68
N VAL A 56 0.92 12.87 -3.27
CA VAL A 56 1.72 13.26 -4.44
C VAL A 56 1.23 12.48 -5.63
N ILE A 57 1.10 13.16 -6.77
CA ILE A 57 0.85 12.56 -8.07
C ILE A 57 2.03 12.85 -8.99
N ALA A 58 2.49 11.84 -9.73
CA ALA A 58 3.62 11.97 -10.66
C ALA A 58 3.38 11.18 -11.93
N ASP A 59 3.58 11.81 -13.10
CA ASP A 59 3.40 11.18 -14.41
C ASP A 59 4.58 10.23 -14.72
N MET A 60 4.27 8.95 -14.89
CA MET A 60 5.26 7.94 -15.27
C MET A 60 5.78 8.12 -16.69
N LYS A 61 5.12 8.89 -17.56
CA LYS A 61 5.59 9.19 -18.91
C LYS A 61 6.73 10.19 -18.92
N ASP A 62 6.87 11.02 -17.89
CA ASP A 62 7.97 11.98 -17.78
C ASP A 62 9.30 11.25 -17.60
N LYS A 63 10.12 11.27 -18.67
CA LYS A 63 11.42 10.60 -18.71
C LYS A 63 12.47 11.25 -17.80
N SER A 64 12.24 12.47 -17.33
CA SER A 64 13.11 13.15 -16.35
C SER A 64 12.97 12.60 -14.95
N LEU A 65 11.86 11.89 -14.64
CA LEU A 65 11.64 11.22 -13.38
C LEU A 65 12.18 9.78 -13.40
N ASN A 66 12.74 9.33 -12.30
CA ASN A 66 13.09 7.93 -12.04
C ASN A 66 12.36 7.45 -10.80
N PHE A 67 11.55 6.41 -10.95
CA PHE A 67 10.85 5.75 -9.85
C PHE A 67 11.70 4.59 -9.37
N THR A 68 12.12 4.65 -8.11
CA THR A 68 13.05 3.67 -7.54
C THR A 68 12.74 3.41 -6.06
N THR A 69 13.51 2.57 -5.44
CA THR A 69 13.43 2.26 -4.01
C THR A 69 14.83 2.13 -3.45
N ASP A 70 14.97 2.31 -2.15
CA ASP A 70 16.20 1.97 -1.47
C ASP A 70 15.94 1.20 -0.18
N THR A 71 16.94 0.44 0.27
CA THR A 71 16.86 -0.37 1.48
C THR A 71 18.18 -0.46 2.20
N THR A 72 18.12 -0.78 3.48
CA THR A 72 19.28 -1.02 4.33
C THR A 72 19.30 -2.49 4.78
N TYR A 73 20.49 -3.02 5.02
CA TYR A 73 20.65 -4.38 5.53
C TYR A 73 20.82 -4.39 7.05
N LYS A 74 19.88 -5.04 7.77
CA LYS A 74 19.89 -5.20 9.25
C LYS A 74 19.97 -3.88 10.04
N ARG A 75 19.62 -2.77 9.45
CA ARG A 75 19.58 -1.44 10.10
C ARG A 75 18.43 -0.62 9.51
N ARG A 76 18.18 0.55 10.10
CA ARG A 76 17.09 1.44 9.69
C ARG A 76 17.59 2.87 9.62
N PHE A 77 17.10 3.64 8.67
CA PHE A 77 17.33 5.07 8.51
C PHE A 77 16.02 5.82 8.56
N THR A 78 16.06 7.06 9.01
CA THR A 78 14.91 7.97 8.84
C THR A 78 14.75 8.34 7.38
N PRO A 79 13.54 8.74 6.93
CA PRO A 79 13.36 9.29 5.59
C PRO A 79 14.34 10.41 5.25
N SER A 80 14.67 11.30 6.20
CA SER A 80 15.69 12.33 5.98
C SER A 80 17.10 11.76 5.78
N GLN A 81 17.47 10.68 6.46
CA GLN A 81 18.75 10.01 6.22
C GLN A 81 18.79 9.30 4.85
N PHE A 82 17.67 8.76 4.37
CA PHE A 82 17.57 8.27 3.01
C PHE A 82 17.67 9.40 1.98
N PHE A 83 17.04 10.56 2.23
CA PHE A 83 17.16 11.73 1.39
C PHE A 83 18.61 12.15 1.17
N GLU A 84 19.41 12.23 2.23
CA GLU A 84 20.85 12.54 2.14
C GLU A 84 21.65 11.44 1.44
N LYS A 85 21.33 10.17 1.74
CA LYS A 85 22.03 9.00 1.19
C LYS A 85 21.81 8.84 -0.32
N ASP A 86 20.59 9.13 -0.80
CA ASP A 86 20.16 8.85 -2.17
C ASP A 86 20.21 10.10 -3.07
N ASN A 87 21.15 11.02 -2.80
CA ASN A 87 21.42 12.23 -3.59
C ASN A 87 20.22 13.17 -3.76
N HIS A 88 19.51 13.43 -2.68
CA HIS A 88 18.43 14.41 -2.60
C HIS A 88 17.28 14.14 -3.58
N PRO A 89 16.61 12.99 -3.52
CA PRO A 89 15.48 12.68 -4.39
C PRO A 89 14.33 13.67 -4.21
N LEU A 90 13.51 13.85 -5.24
CA LEU A 90 12.32 14.71 -5.21
C LEU A 90 11.29 14.23 -4.16
N LEU A 91 11.21 12.92 -3.95
CA LEU A 91 10.30 12.31 -2.97
C LEU A 91 10.99 11.16 -2.25
N VAL A 92 10.75 11.10 -0.93
CA VAL A 92 11.06 9.95 -0.07
C VAL A 92 9.80 9.60 0.72
N VAL A 93 9.36 8.36 0.68
CA VAL A 93 8.26 7.86 1.51
C VAL A 93 8.59 6.48 2.06
N ASN A 94 8.21 6.19 3.30
CA ASN A 94 8.35 4.85 3.88
C ASN A 94 7.59 3.80 3.06
N SER A 95 8.06 2.56 3.04
CA SER A 95 7.47 1.51 2.19
C SER A 95 7.08 0.24 2.94
N CYS A 96 7.94 -0.76 3.00
CA CYS A 96 7.62 -2.10 3.46
C CYS A 96 7.41 -2.19 4.98
N PHE A 97 6.57 -3.14 5.40
CA PHE A 97 6.57 -3.60 6.79
C PHE A 97 7.92 -4.21 7.17
N PHE A 98 8.27 -4.14 8.45
CA PHE A 98 9.56 -4.63 8.91
C PHE A 98 9.50 -5.22 10.33
N SER A 99 10.51 -6.02 10.65
CA SER A 99 10.72 -6.57 11.97
C SER A 99 11.52 -5.60 12.85
N PHE A 100 10.97 -5.18 13.98
CA PHE A 100 11.70 -4.40 14.96
C PHE A 100 12.87 -5.16 15.59
N ALA A 101 12.77 -6.49 15.69
CA ALA A 101 13.81 -7.34 16.28
C ALA A 101 15.02 -7.49 15.37
N THR A 102 14.81 -7.62 14.06
CA THR A 102 15.90 -7.90 13.10
C THR A 102 16.23 -6.70 12.21
N ASN A 103 15.43 -5.65 12.22
CA ASN A 103 15.50 -4.51 11.31
C ASN A 103 15.38 -4.87 9.82
N GLN A 104 14.80 -6.02 9.50
CA GLN A 104 14.66 -6.50 8.12
C GLN A 104 13.27 -6.22 7.58
N ASN A 105 13.20 -5.96 6.28
CA ASN A 105 11.93 -5.93 5.55
C ASN A 105 11.22 -7.26 5.66
N LEU A 106 9.90 -7.24 5.78
CA LEU A 106 9.03 -8.42 5.73
C LEU A 106 8.45 -8.65 4.34
N ASN A 107 8.62 -7.68 3.44
CA ASN A 107 8.08 -7.69 2.10
C ASN A 107 9.18 -7.53 1.04
N ILE A 108 8.81 -7.82 -0.21
CA ILE A 108 9.69 -7.66 -1.37
C ILE A 108 10.22 -6.23 -1.50
N VAL A 109 11.50 -6.13 -1.84
CA VAL A 109 12.13 -4.91 -2.36
C VAL A 109 12.91 -5.29 -3.60
N GLU A 110 12.61 -4.68 -4.75
CA GLU A 110 13.35 -4.86 -5.99
C GLU A 110 13.90 -3.52 -6.47
N LYS A 111 15.22 -3.40 -6.53
CA LYS A 111 15.95 -2.20 -6.97
C LYS A 111 16.69 -2.48 -8.26
N ASN A 112 16.42 -1.70 -9.31
CA ASN A 112 17.05 -1.83 -10.61
C ASN A 112 16.95 -3.24 -11.23
N GLY A 113 15.82 -3.94 -11.02
CA GLY A 113 15.57 -5.29 -11.53
C GLY A 113 16.32 -6.38 -10.78
N LYS A 114 16.74 -6.10 -9.54
CA LYS A 114 17.36 -7.06 -8.62
C LYS A 114 16.57 -7.14 -7.33
N LEU A 115 16.21 -8.35 -6.92
CA LEU A 115 15.64 -8.61 -5.60
C LEU A 115 16.69 -8.32 -4.52
N VAL A 116 16.37 -7.42 -3.60
CA VAL A 116 17.20 -7.04 -2.45
C VAL A 116 16.46 -7.21 -1.12
N GLY A 117 15.17 -7.49 -1.15
CA GLY A 117 14.31 -7.89 -0.04
C GLY A 117 13.31 -8.94 -0.51
N TYR A 118 12.92 -9.84 0.40
CA TYR A 118 12.05 -10.98 0.12
C TYR A 118 10.83 -10.97 1.03
N ASN A 119 9.69 -11.47 0.54
CA ASN A 119 8.51 -11.67 1.37
C ASN A 119 8.76 -12.73 2.43
N VAL A 120 8.25 -12.52 3.63
CA VAL A 120 8.12 -13.57 4.63
C VAL A 120 6.83 -14.34 4.33
N HIS A 121 6.97 -15.50 3.71
CA HIS A 121 5.82 -16.30 3.25
C HIS A 121 5.17 -17.13 4.35
N SER A 122 5.91 -17.45 5.42
CA SER A 122 5.43 -18.34 6.47
C SER A 122 5.47 -17.62 7.82
N ILE A 123 4.34 -17.58 8.49
CA ILE A 123 4.19 -16.98 9.80
C ILE A 123 3.78 -18.07 10.79
N ALA A 124 4.59 -18.31 11.82
CA ALA A 124 4.28 -19.28 12.86
C ALA A 124 2.99 -18.92 13.60
N GLY A 125 2.15 -19.90 13.82
CA GLY A 125 0.94 -19.79 14.64
C GLY A 125 1.28 -19.51 16.10
N LYS A 126 0.29 -19.02 16.85
CA LYS A 126 0.42 -18.66 18.27
C LYS A 126 -0.70 -19.25 19.09
N LYS A 127 -0.45 -19.44 20.38
CA LYS A 127 -1.43 -19.99 21.34
C LYS A 127 -1.91 -21.39 20.89
N LYS A 128 -3.21 -21.57 20.64
CA LYS A 128 -3.81 -22.83 20.19
C LYS A 128 -3.30 -23.30 18.82
N ASP A 129 -2.77 -22.41 18.02
CA ASP A 129 -2.23 -22.70 16.68
C ASP A 129 -0.69 -22.90 16.71
N THR A 130 -0.07 -23.00 17.90
CA THR A 130 1.35 -23.35 18.05
C THR A 130 1.61 -24.69 17.33
N LEU A 131 2.72 -24.81 16.59
CA LEU A 131 3.08 -25.93 15.69
C LEU A 131 2.38 -25.92 14.34
N THR A 132 1.66 -24.85 14.02
CA THR A 132 1.15 -24.62 12.66
C THR A 132 1.72 -23.35 12.06
N TYR A 133 1.57 -23.17 10.76
CA TYR A 133 2.07 -22.04 10.01
C TYR A 133 0.99 -21.52 9.06
N TYR A 134 0.98 -20.21 8.88
CA TYR A 134 0.16 -19.53 7.91
C TYR A 134 1.03 -19.08 6.75
N HIS A 135 0.63 -19.42 5.52
CA HIS A 135 1.35 -19.10 4.30
C HIS A 135 0.50 -18.14 3.47
N SER A 136 0.93 -16.89 3.36
CA SER A 136 0.21 -15.85 2.63
C SER A 136 1.05 -15.31 1.48
N PHE A 137 0.35 -14.74 0.49
CA PHE A 137 0.94 -13.95 -0.57
C PHE A 137 0.67 -12.48 -0.27
N ASP A 138 1.73 -11.71 -0.19
CA ASP A 138 1.61 -10.28 0.09
C ASP A 138 1.49 -9.50 -1.21
N GLY A 139 0.67 -8.46 -1.18
CA GLY A 139 0.59 -7.48 -2.26
C GLY A 139 1.90 -6.74 -2.45
N ALA A 140 2.22 -6.41 -3.69
CA ALA A 140 3.35 -5.56 -4.04
C ALA A 140 3.01 -4.62 -5.20
N PHE A 141 3.57 -3.42 -5.16
CA PHE A 141 3.56 -2.44 -6.24
C PHE A 141 4.88 -2.50 -7.00
N GLY A 142 4.83 -2.49 -8.32
CA GLY A 142 6.01 -2.50 -9.16
C GLY A 142 5.90 -1.58 -10.36
N VAL A 143 7.06 -1.10 -10.83
CA VAL A 143 7.22 -0.32 -12.06
C VAL A 143 8.16 -1.07 -13.00
N THR A 144 7.70 -1.34 -14.21
CA THR A 144 8.47 -2.01 -15.25
C THR A 144 9.55 -1.10 -15.86
N LYS A 145 10.45 -1.67 -16.68
CA LYS A 145 11.40 -0.88 -17.49
C LYS A 145 10.69 0.06 -18.48
N ASN A 146 9.49 -0.34 -18.93
CA ASN A 146 8.67 0.45 -19.85
C ASN A 146 7.80 1.49 -19.14
N ARG A 147 8.01 1.69 -17.81
CA ARG A 147 7.31 2.69 -17.01
C ARG A 147 5.80 2.46 -16.91
N THR A 148 5.39 1.20 -16.89
CA THR A 148 4.04 0.79 -16.54
C THR A 148 4.04 0.28 -15.10
N ALA A 149 3.03 0.65 -14.32
CA ALA A 149 2.85 0.14 -12.97
C ALA A 149 1.93 -1.08 -12.95
N ASP A 150 2.10 -1.89 -11.91
CA ASP A 150 1.31 -3.08 -11.65
C ASP A 150 1.26 -3.36 -10.15
N ILE A 151 0.13 -3.92 -9.67
CA ILE A 151 -0.03 -4.41 -8.31
C ILE A 151 -0.51 -5.85 -8.38
N ALA A 152 0.23 -6.77 -7.75
CA ALA A 152 -0.06 -8.19 -7.76
C ALA A 152 0.31 -8.84 -6.43
N TRP A 153 -0.13 -10.08 -6.20
CA TRP A 153 0.24 -10.89 -5.05
C TRP A 153 1.46 -11.72 -5.39
N ILE A 154 2.53 -11.56 -4.60
CA ILE A 154 3.88 -11.93 -5.00
C ILE A 154 4.41 -13.08 -4.14
N TYR A 155 4.96 -14.09 -4.80
CA TYR A 155 5.84 -15.08 -4.20
C TYR A 155 7.30 -14.77 -4.57
N THR A 156 8.19 -14.76 -3.57
CA THR A 156 9.63 -14.54 -3.75
C THR A 156 10.42 -15.77 -3.33
N ASP A 157 11.47 -16.09 -4.08
CA ASP A 157 12.38 -17.19 -3.80
C ASP A 157 13.81 -16.72 -4.12
N SER A 158 14.71 -16.83 -3.15
CA SER A 158 16.11 -16.39 -3.31
C SER A 158 16.89 -17.18 -4.36
N SER A 159 16.44 -18.38 -4.70
CA SER A 159 17.01 -19.19 -5.80
C SER A 159 16.54 -18.73 -7.19
N LYS A 160 15.54 -17.88 -7.27
CA LYS A 160 14.94 -17.42 -8.53
C LYS A 160 15.34 -15.98 -8.85
N LYS A 161 15.55 -15.71 -10.13
CA LYS A 161 15.90 -14.37 -10.62
C LYS A 161 14.72 -13.38 -10.52
N TYR A 162 13.50 -13.87 -10.70
CA TYR A 162 12.29 -13.05 -10.72
C TYR A 162 11.27 -13.61 -9.72
N PRO A 163 10.50 -12.74 -9.06
CA PRO A 163 9.34 -13.19 -8.30
C PRO A 163 8.26 -13.74 -9.24
N TYR A 164 7.30 -14.44 -8.66
CA TYR A 164 6.11 -14.92 -9.33
C TYR A 164 4.90 -14.14 -8.80
N ALA A 165 4.02 -13.72 -9.71
CA ALA A 165 2.84 -12.93 -9.40
C ALA A 165 1.56 -13.65 -9.76
N SER A 166 0.54 -13.45 -8.94
CA SER A 166 -0.87 -13.70 -9.26
C SER A 166 -1.59 -12.36 -9.37
N GLU A 167 -2.44 -12.25 -10.41
CA GLU A 167 -3.34 -11.10 -10.61
C GLU A 167 -4.57 -11.12 -9.67
N PHE A 168 -4.71 -12.17 -8.87
CA PHE A 168 -5.82 -12.36 -7.94
C PHE A 168 -5.30 -12.68 -6.55
N ALA A 169 -5.99 -12.17 -5.53
CA ALA A 169 -5.71 -12.52 -4.15
C ALA A 169 -5.86 -14.03 -3.93
N ILE A 170 -4.84 -14.63 -3.36
CA ILE A 170 -4.80 -16.07 -3.08
C ILE A 170 -5.11 -16.25 -1.60
N PRO A 171 -6.12 -17.07 -1.24
CA PRO A 171 -6.36 -17.41 0.15
C PRO A 171 -5.11 -18.00 0.79
N PHE A 172 -4.77 -17.57 2.00
CA PHE A 172 -3.67 -18.16 2.75
C PHE A 172 -3.88 -19.65 3.00
N MET A 173 -2.80 -20.40 3.07
CA MET A 173 -2.80 -21.79 3.53
C MET A 173 -2.47 -21.84 5.03
N HIS A 174 -2.93 -22.88 5.71
CA HIS A 174 -2.68 -23.10 7.13
C HIS A 174 -2.47 -24.60 7.39
N ASP A 175 -1.27 -24.97 7.79
CA ASP A 175 -0.90 -26.37 8.05
C ASP A 175 0.29 -26.46 9.04
N SER A 176 0.86 -27.64 9.20
CA SER A 176 2.01 -27.90 10.08
C SER A 176 3.38 -27.82 9.38
N VAL A 177 3.40 -27.49 8.09
CA VAL A 177 4.66 -27.39 7.31
C VAL A 177 5.25 -26.01 7.47
N ALA A 178 6.47 -25.92 7.96
CA ALA A 178 7.11 -24.61 8.22
C ALA A 178 7.41 -23.80 6.95
N ASN A 179 7.74 -24.46 5.86
CA ASN A 179 8.06 -23.81 4.59
C ASN A 179 7.56 -24.67 3.43
N HIS A 180 6.88 -24.05 2.49
CA HIS A 180 6.49 -24.65 1.22
C HIS A 180 7.38 -24.16 0.09
N SER A 181 7.72 -25.06 -0.84
CA SER A 181 8.30 -24.66 -2.12
C SER A 181 7.25 -23.97 -2.99
N PHE A 182 7.70 -23.23 -4.01
CA PHE A 182 6.78 -22.61 -4.97
C PHE A 182 5.87 -23.64 -5.65
N ASN A 183 6.41 -24.81 -6.01
CA ASN A 183 5.64 -25.87 -6.66
C ASN A 183 4.53 -26.43 -5.75
N ASP A 184 4.83 -26.62 -4.46
CA ASP A 184 3.82 -27.07 -3.48
C ASP A 184 2.69 -26.06 -3.36
N ILE A 185 3.02 -24.77 -3.33
CA ILE A 185 2.06 -23.70 -3.26
C ILE A 185 1.20 -23.64 -4.54
N GLU A 186 1.81 -23.73 -5.72
CA GLU A 186 1.10 -23.70 -7.00
C GLU A 186 0.11 -24.87 -7.11
N ILE A 187 0.52 -26.08 -6.73
CA ILE A 187 -0.33 -27.27 -6.73
C ILE A 187 -1.48 -27.11 -5.75
N ASN A 188 -1.19 -26.73 -4.48
CA ASN A 188 -2.22 -26.57 -3.46
C ASN A 188 -3.22 -25.47 -3.81
N THR A 189 -2.76 -24.33 -4.33
CA THR A 189 -3.62 -23.23 -4.78
C THR A 189 -4.52 -23.70 -5.91
N SER A 190 -4.00 -24.46 -6.86
CA SER A 190 -4.76 -25.02 -7.98
C SER A 190 -5.84 -25.99 -7.50
N LEU A 191 -5.53 -26.86 -6.55
CA LEU A 191 -6.47 -27.81 -5.96
C LEU A 191 -7.59 -27.08 -5.20
N VAL A 192 -7.25 -26.15 -4.31
CA VAL A 192 -8.23 -25.44 -3.47
C VAL A 192 -9.19 -24.58 -4.31
N LEU A 193 -8.70 -23.88 -5.30
CA LEU A 193 -9.52 -23.00 -6.15
C LEU A 193 -10.27 -23.77 -7.22
N GLY A 194 -9.68 -24.81 -7.81
CA GLY A 194 -10.33 -25.69 -8.77
C GLY A 194 -11.54 -26.41 -8.17
N HIS A 195 -11.45 -26.90 -6.94
CA HIS A 195 -12.59 -27.53 -6.23
C HIS A 195 -13.74 -26.55 -5.91
N ARG A 196 -13.47 -25.24 -5.86
CA ARG A 196 -14.48 -24.20 -5.63
C ARG A 196 -15.07 -23.63 -6.92
N GLY A 197 -14.76 -24.24 -8.08
CA GLY A 197 -15.25 -23.76 -9.39
C GLY A 197 -14.69 -22.38 -9.79
N LYS A 198 -13.62 -21.92 -9.15
CA LYS A 198 -12.94 -20.66 -9.51
C LYS A 198 -11.82 -20.95 -10.50
N SER A 199 -11.55 -19.99 -11.39
CA SER A 199 -10.37 -20.06 -12.27
C SER A 199 -9.10 -20.18 -11.43
N VAL A 200 -8.26 -21.16 -11.78
CA VAL A 200 -6.96 -21.37 -11.11
C VAL A 200 -6.06 -20.19 -11.43
N PRO A 201 -5.46 -19.51 -10.44
CA PRO A 201 -4.52 -18.45 -10.70
C PRO A 201 -3.30 -19.01 -11.43
N SER A 202 -2.97 -18.43 -12.56
CA SER A 202 -1.69 -18.72 -13.21
C SER A 202 -0.64 -17.78 -12.66
N PHE A 203 0.38 -18.32 -12.03
CA PHE A 203 1.54 -17.55 -11.64
C PHE A 203 2.40 -17.17 -12.84
N LYS A 204 2.79 -15.92 -12.93
CA LYS A 204 3.67 -15.41 -13.99
C LYS A 204 4.94 -14.81 -13.40
N LYS A 205 6.04 -14.88 -14.14
CA LYS A 205 7.26 -14.16 -13.77
C LYS A 205 6.97 -12.65 -13.78
N TRP A 206 7.11 -12.02 -12.62
CA TRP A 206 6.90 -10.60 -12.45
C TRP A 206 8.21 -9.83 -12.68
N ARG A 207 8.29 -9.08 -13.77
CA ARG A 207 9.54 -8.45 -14.22
C ARG A 207 9.48 -6.95 -14.01
N MET A 208 9.83 -6.49 -12.84
CA MET A 208 9.85 -5.08 -12.51
C MET A 208 11.27 -4.52 -12.58
N LYS A 209 11.38 -3.22 -12.76
CA LYS A 209 12.62 -2.45 -12.54
C LYS A 209 12.73 -2.07 -11.07
N THR A 210 11.60 -1.73 -10.47
CA THR A 210 11.46 -1.30 -9.09
C THR A 210 10.21 -1.94 -8.51
N ALA A 211 10.30 -2.49 -7.32
CA ALA A 211 9.13 -2.96 -6.59
C ALA A 211 9.29 -2.80 -5.09
N ILE A 212 8.16 -2.57 -4.42
CA ILE A 212 8.01 -2.56 -2.96
C ILE A 212 6.78 -3.37 -2.58
N GLY A 213 6.91 -4.18 -1.54
CA GLY A 213 5.78 -4.91 -1.00
C GLY A 213 5.10 -4.17 0.14
N GLY A 214 3.85 -4.54 0.40
CA GLY A 214 3.02 -3.96 1.43
C GLY A 214 1.88 -4.90 1.82
N GLY A 215 0.67 -4.37 1.77
CA GLY A 215 -0.59 -5.08 1.99
C GLY A 215 -1.44 -4.48 3.10
N PRO A 216 -2.75 -4.70 3.01
CA PRO A 216 -3.43 -5.38 1.90
C PRO A 216 -3.50 -4.52 0.62
N VAL A 217 -3.79 -5.16 -0.51
CA VAL A 217 -4.28 -4.45 -1.69
C VAL A 217 -5.62 -3.82 -1.33
N LEU A 218 -5.82 -2.56 -1.70
CA LEU A 218 -6.96 -1.73 -1.30
C LEU A 218 -7.97 -1.52 -2.44
N VAL A 219 -7.43 -1.26 -3.63
CA VAL A 219 -8.21 -1.01 -4.85
C VAL A 219 -7.73 -1.95 -5.93
N GLN A 220 -8.64 -2.59 -6.62
CA GLN A 220 -8.38 -3.46 -7.76
C GLN A 220 -9.39 -3.16 -8.87
N ASN A 221 -8.92 -2.96 -10.10
CA ASN A 221 -9.77 -2.63 -11.25
C ASN A 221 -10.73 -1.46 -10.96
N SER A 222 -10.22 -0.39 -10.35
CA SER A 222 -10.95 0.83 -9.96
C SER A 222 -12.12 0.58 -8.97
N LYS A 223 -12.07 -0.53 -8.23
CA LYS A 223 -13.05 -0.87 -7.19
C LYS A 223 -12.35 -1.07 -5.86
N VAL A 224 -12.97 -0.57 -4.79
CA VAL A 224 -12.52 -0.89 -3.42
C VAL A 224 -12.70 -2.40 -3.20
N GLN A 225 -11.59 -3.09 -3.03
CA GLN A 225 -11.55 -4.53 -2.79
C GLN A 225 -10.33 -4.86 -1.93
N ILE A 226 -10.55 -4.90 -0.62
CA ILE A 226 -9.48 -5.05 0.36
C ILE A 226 -9.19 -6.53 0.59
N SER A 227 -8.00 -6.99 0.23
CA SER A 227 -7.56 -8.40 0.33
C SER A 227 -6.97 -8.76 1.71
N ASN A 228 -7.43 -8.09 2.77
CA ASN A 228 -6.87 -8.28 4.11
C ASN A 228 -6.96 -9.72 4.62
N ASN A 229 -8.04 -10.41 4.31
CA ASN A 229 -8.24 -11.79 4.79
C ASN A 229 -7.29 -12.77 4.11
N GLU A 230 -7.09 -12.61 2.82
CA GLU A 230 -6.20 -13.43 2.00
C GLU A 230 -4.73 -13.21 2.39
N GLU A 231 -4.36 -11.95 2.63
CA GLU A 231 -2.99 -11.57 3.00
C GLU A 231 -2.71 -11.69 4.50
N ARG A 232 -3.73 -11.85 5.34
CA ARG A 232 -3.61 -11.89 6.82
C ARG A 232 -2.82 -10.72 7.42
N LYS A 233 -2.96 -9.52 6.87
CA LYS A 233 -2.18 -8.35 7.32
C LYS A 233 -2.66 -7.79 8.65
N PHE A 234 -3.97 -7.57 8.79
CA PHE A 234 -4.57 -7.01 9.99
C PHE A 234 -5.57 -7.98 10.60
N TYR A 235 -5.41 -8.24 11.88
CA TYR A 235 -6.22 -9.25 12.57
C TYR A 235 -7.56 -8.68 13.05
N GLY A 236 -8.63 -9.45 12.85
CA GLY A 236 -9.97 -9.13 13.34
C GLY A 236 -10.49 -7.81 12.81
N MET A 237 -10.91 -6.93 13.71
CA MET A 237 -11.47 -5.61 13.38
C MET A 237 -10.45 -4.52 13.13
N ALA A 238 -9.16 -4.82 13.14
CA ALA A 238 -8.09 -3.83 12.96
C ALA A 238 -8.10 -3.09 11.61
N ILE A 239 -8.84 -3.60 10.62
CA ILE A 239 -9.11 -2.88 9.36
C ILE A 239 -9.95 -1.61 9.58
N ASN A 240 -10.74 -1.57 10.66
CA ASN A 240 -11.60 -0.44 11.03
C ASN A 240 -10.92 0.52 12.01
N ASP A 241 -9.71 0.21 12.47
CA ASP A 241 -8.97 1.08 13.37
C ASP A 241 -8.38 2.27 12.62
N ARG A 242 -8.52 3.46 13.21
CA ARG A 242 -7.93 4.68 12.68
C ARG A 242 -6.46 4.77 13.04
N HIS A 243 -5.62 4.88 12.03
CA HIS A 243 -4.18 5.00 12.16
C HIS A 243 -3.62 5.97 11.12
N PRO A 244 -2.41 6.54 11.36
CA PRO A 244 -1.62 7.08 10.26
C PRO A 244 -1.42 6.00 9.21
N ARG A 245 -1.56 6.35 7.93
CA ARG A 245 -1.48 5.42 6.80
C ARG A 245 -0.52 5.92 5.75
N THR A 246 0.04 4.99 5.02
CA THR A 246 0.83 5.23 3.81
C THR A 246 0.36 4.28 2.74
N ALA A 247 0.08 4.76 1.55
CA ALA A 247 -0.31 3.94 0.42
C ALA A 247 0.32 4.41 -0.88
N ILE A 248 0.37 3.50 -1.85
CA ILE A 248 0.78 3.77 -3.21
C ILE A 248 -0.23 3.16 -4.18
N GLY A 249 -0.53 3.87 -5.26
CA GLY A 249 -1.41 3.38 -6.31
C GLY A 249 -1.03 3.97 -7.66
N TYR A 250 -1.74 3.56 -8.70
CA TYR A 250 -1.56 4.11 -10.05
C TYR A 250 -2.89 4.24 -10.77
N THR A 251 -2.96 5.22 -11.68
CA THR A 251 -4.15 5.52 -12.49
C THR A 251 -4.05 4.90 -13.89
N ASN A 252 -5.18 4.85 -14.60
CA ASN A 252 -5.18 4.52 -16.03
C ASN A 252 -4.46 5.57 -16.89
N GLY A 253 -4.23 6.79 -16.36
CA GLY A 253 -3.51 7.88 -17.01
C GLY A 253 -1.99 7.73 -17.01
N HIS A 254 -1.45 6.66 -16.41
CA HIS A 254 -0.02 6.41 -16.17
C HIS A 254 0.58 7.31 -15.08
N GLU A 255 -0.20 7.64 -14.07
CA GLU A 255 0.26 8.42 -12.92
C GLU A 255 0.42 7.51 -11.71
N ILE A 256 1.45 7.76 -10.92
CA ILE A 256 1.60 7.18 -9.58
C ILE A 256 0.98 8.15 -8.57
N ILE A 257 0.20 7.61 -7.63
CA ILE A 257 -0.33 8.34 -6.49
C ILE A 257 0.30 7.76 -5.22
N ILE A 258 0.89 8.62 -4.40
CA ILE A 258 1.45 8.27 -3.10
C ILE A 258 0.68 9.06 -2.06
N LEU A 259 0.05 8.38 -1.11
CA LEU A 259 -0.80 8.96 -0.08
C LEU A 259 -0.19 8.76 1.29
N VAL A 260 -0.23 9.80 2.14
CA VAL A 260 0.09 9.73 3.55
C VAL A 260 -0.99 10.44 4.35
N ALA A 261 -1.61 9.73 5.28
CA ALA A 261 -2.55 10.29 6.25
C ALA A 261 -1.86 10.38 7.62
N GLU A 262 -2.01 11.52 8.28
CA GLU A 262 -1.63 11.70 9.68
C GLU A 262 -2.58 10.95 10.61
N GLY A 263 -2.28 10.91 11.89
CA GLY A 263 -3.18 10.34 12.89
C GLY A 263 -2.57 10.29 14.28
N ARG A 264 -3.37 9.87 15.26
CA ARG A 264 -2.99 9.78 16.67
C ARG A 264 -2.67 11.13 17.29
N SER A 265 -3.29 12.20 16.79
CA SER A 265 -3.18 13.56 17.31
C SER A 265 -4.55 14.21 17.43
N GLU A 266 -4.63 15.35 18.09
CA GLU A 266 -5.88 16.13 18.21
C GLU A 266 -6.33 16.69 16.86
N THR A 267 -5.40 16.98 15.96
CA THR A 267 -5.66 17.55 14.63
C THR A 267 -5.88 16.51 13.55
N ALA A 268 -5.55 15.23 13.81
CA ALA A 268 -5.74 14.13 12.88
C ALA A 268 -5.96 12.81 13.64
N SER A 269 -7.12 12.22 13.49
CA SER A 269 -7.48 10.96 14.14
C SER A 269 -6.82 9.76 13.47
N GLY A 270 -6.50 9.88 12.19
CA GLY A 270 -6.10 8.80 11.30
C GLY A 270 -7.27 8.18 10.56
N ILE A 271 -6.98 7.42 9.54
CA ILE A 271 -7.99 6.80 8.67
C ILE A 271 -8.00 5.28 8.78
N THR A 272 -9.16 4.67 8.55
CA THR A 272 -9.32 3.22 8.43
C THR A 272 -8.82 2.76 7.06
N LEU A 273 -8.60 1.45 6.87
CA LEU A 273 -8.25 0.90 5.55
C LEU A 273 -9.36 1.10 4.51
N ILE A 274 -10.62 1.09 4.94
CA ILE A 274 -11.76 1.34 4.03
C ILE A 274 -11.75 2.78 3.55
N GLN A 275 -11.49 3.75 4.44
CA GLN A 275 -11.37 5.16 4.09
C GLN A 275 -10.17 5.42 3.19
N GLU A 276 -9.02 4.80 3.48
CA GLU A 276 -7.83 4.87 2.63
C GLU A 276 -8.10 4.35 1.22
N ALA A 277 -8.75 3.19 1.10
CA ALA A 277 -9.15 2.61 -0.17
C ALA A 277 -10.11 3.50 -0.96
N GLN A 278 -11.10 4.10 -0.27
CA GLN A 278 -12.06 5.00 -0.90
C GLN A 278 -11.38 6.27 -1.41
N ILE A 279 -10.50 6.89 -0.63
CA ILE A 279 -9.73 8.08 -1.04
C ILE A 279 -8.91 7.78 -2.30
N LEU A 280 -8.18 6.66 -2.32
CA LEU A 280 -7.37 6.28 -3.48
C LEU A 280 -8.21 6.00 -4.72
N LYS A 281 -9.37 5.36 -4.56
CA LYS A 281 -10.33 5.17 -5.65
C LYS A 281 -10.85 6.51 -6.17
N ASP A 282 -11.20 7.45 -5.29
CA ASP A 282 -11.74 8.78 -5.65
C ASP A 282 -10.66 9.66 -6.30
N LEU A 283 -9.38 9.43 -6.01
CA LEU A 283 -8.24 10.00 -6.73
C LEU A 283 -7.97 9.35 -8.10
N GLY A 284 -8.77 8.36 -8.50
CA GLY A 284 -8.71 7.72 -9.81
C GLY A 284 -7.77 6.52 -9.89
N CYS A 285 -7.32 5.97 -8.78
CA CYS A 285 -6.48 4.77 -8.80
C CYS A 285 -7.20 3.59 -9.47
N LYS A 286 -6.53 2.99 -10.44
CA LYS A 286 -6.90 1.70 -11.00
C LYS A 286 -6.62 0.59 -9.98
N GLU A 287 -5.45 0.65 -9.36
CA GLU A 287 -5.03 -0.25 -8.29
C GLU A 287 -4.28 0.53 -7.21
N ALA A 288 -4.39 0.08 -5.97
CA ALA A 288 -3.72 0.70 -4.82
C ALA A 288 -3.37 -0.33 -3.74
N LEU A 289 -2.25 -0.10 -3.06
CA LEU A 289 -1.65 -0.95 -2.05
C LEU A 289 -1.38 -0.14 -0.78
N ASN A 290 -1.82 -0.65 0.38
CA ASN A 290 -1.39 -0.12 1.66
C ASN A 290 0.07 -0.50 1.95
N LEU A 291 0.82 0.42 2.50
CA LEU A 291 2.21 0.24 2.93
C LEU A 291 2.31 0.24 4.46
N ASP A 292 3.53 0.19 5.01
CA ASP A 292 3.72 0.32 6.46
C ASP A 292 3.24 1.68 6.94
N GLY A 293 2.41 1.66 7.97
CA GLY A 293 1.69 2.81 8.49
C GLY A 293 2.10 3.18 9.92
N GLY A 294 1.17 3.82 10.63
CA GLY A 294 1.37 4.22 12.02
C GLY A 294 2.52 5.20 12.18
N GLY A 295 3.44 4.92 13.11
CA GLY A 295 4.59 5.79 13.32
C GLY A 295 5.60 5.84 12.17
N SER A 296 5.51 4.90 11.21
CA SER A 296 6.37 4.90 10.03
C SER A 296 5.90 5.87 8.95
N SER A 297 4.62 6.27 8.95
CA SER A 297 4.04 7.17 7.92
C SER A 297 4.78 8.50 7.89
N CYS A 298 5.62 8.67 6.87
CA CYS A 298 6.43 9.87 6.68
C CYS A 298 6.77 10.05 5.20
N MET A 299 6.49 11.25 4.68
CA MET A 299 6.79 11.63 3.32
C MET A 299 7.61 12.93 3.31
N LEU A 300 8.67 12.95 2.53
CA LEU A 300 9.45 14.15 2.23
C LEU A 300 9.28 14.51 0.75
N VAL A 301 9.14 15.79 0.46
CA VAL A 301 9.21 16.34 -0.89
C VAL A 301 10.31 17.39 -0.92
N ASN A 302 11.30 17.25 -1.79
CA ASN A 302 12.52 18.08 -1.82
C ASN A 302 13.18 18.25 -0.44
N GLY A 303 13.28 17.15 0.32
CA GLY A 303 13.87 17.12 1.65
C GLY A 303 13.00 17.75 2.75
N ARG A 304 11.86 18.36 2.42
CA ARG A 304 10.94 18.95 3.39
C ARG A 304 9.88 17.93 3.79
N GLN A 305 9.75 17.71 5.08
CA GLN A 305 8.71 16.82 5.62
C GLN A 305 7.32 17.40 5.36
N THR A 306 6.41 16.58 4.82
CA THR A 306 5.05 17.01 4.46
C THR A 306 4.07 16.86 5.62
N ASN A 307 4.07 15.68 6.24
CA ASN A 307 3.15 15.30 7.32
C ASN A 307 3.85 15.32 8.68
N SER A 308 3.06 15.29 9.75
CA SER A 308 3.53 15.13 11.14
C SER A 308 3.54 13.64 11.52
N PRO A 309 4.70 12.96 11.58
CA PRO A 309 4.76 11.55 11.96
C PRO A 309 4.33 11.34 13.42
N SER A 310 3.59 10.28 13.69
CA SER A 310 3.08 9.97 15.03
C SER A 310 4.07 9.25 15.95
N ASP A 311 5.30 8.98 15.48
CA ASP A 311 6.34 8.42 16.34
C ASP A 311 6.86 9.47 17.32
N LYS A 312 7.10 9.07 18.57
CA LYS A 312 7.56 9.99 19.65
C LYS A 312 8.87 10.73 19.33
N LYS A 313 9.68 10.18 18.46
CA LYS A 313 10.97 10.76 18.03
C LYS A 313 10.86 11.55 16.71
N GLY A 314 9.65 11.83 16.22
CA GLY A 314 9.41 12.41 14.91
C GLY A 314 9.49 11.35 13.81
N GLN A 315 10.43 11.44 12.87
CA GLN A 315 10.59 10.44 11.83
C GLN A 315 11.08 9.11 12.42
N ARG A 316 10.28 8.04 12.22
CA ARG A 316 10.73 6.69 12.55
C ARG A 316 11.78 6.22 11.55
N SER A 317 12.85 5.62 12.05
CA SER A 317 13.79 4.90 11.19
C SER A 317 13.14 3.63 10.63
N VAL A 318 13.19 3.47 9.31
CA VAL A 318 12.64 2.36 8.52
C VAL A 318 13.74 1.68 7.70
N PRO A 319 13.60 0.39 7.31
CA PRO A 319 14.62 -0.28 6.51
C PRO A 319 14.51 -0.01 5.02
N SER A 320 13.37 0.50 4.53
CA SER A 320 13.16 0.77 3.09
C SER A 320 12.24 1.95 2.83
N VAL A 321 12.45 2.57 1.68
CA VAL A 321 11.69 3.72 1.18
C VAL A 321 11.41 3.56 -0.31
N PHE A 322 10.33 4.21 -0.78
CA PHE A 322 10.12 4.46 -2.20
C PHE A 322 10.57 5.88 -2.53
N LEU A 323 11.18 6.06 -3.70
CA LEU A 323 11.83 7.30 -4.11
C LEU A 323 11.34 7.73 -5.50
N ILE A 324 11.19 9.04 -5.68
CA ILE A 324 11.15 9.67 -7.00
C ILE A 324 12.39 10.55 -7.11
N GLU A 325 13.24 10.27 -8.10
CA GLU A 325 14.47 11.00 -8.36
C GLU A 325 14.33 11.81 -9.65
N LYS A 326 15.06 12.91 -9.74
CA LYS A 326 15.31 13.60 -10.99
C LYS A 326 16.52 12.94 -11.67
N LYS A 327 16.38 12.61 -12.97
CA LYS A 327 17.51 12.10 -13.78
C LYS A 327 18.45 13.21 -14.19
#